data_b2cfb65f9aada2f964f434bd1fc97efa
#
_entry.id   b2cfb65f9aada2f964f434bd1fc97efa
#
_cell.length_a   1.000
_cell.length_b   1.000
_cell.length_c   1.000
_cell.angle_alpha   90.00
_cell.angle_beta   90.00
_cell.angle_gamma   90.00
#
_symmetry.space_group_name_H-M   'P 1'
#
loop_
_entity.id
_entity.type
_entity.pdbx_description
1 polymer ?
#
loop_
_entity_poly.entity_id
_entity_poly.type
_entity_poly.pdbx_seq_one_letter_code
_entity_poly.pdbx_strand_id
1 'polypeptide(L)'
;MSIVVRYEPVPSSTIEQYDEIMRRLEQSGEMPADGFDYHVAFLSDDQLLVSEVWDSVEQLQAFNERIMPLLADVALEHSGRPDILHVHNIVRRER
;
A
#
# COMPACT_ATOMS: atom_id res chain seq x y z
N MET A 1 10.47 -13.95 5.91
CA MET A 1 10.24 -14.13 4.46
C MET A 1 9.38 -13.00 3.94
N SER A 2 9.83 -12.36 2.89
CA SER A 2 9.11 -11.22 2.35
C SER A 2 7.79 -11.63 1.69
N ILE A 3 6.83 -10.71 1.73
CA ILE A 3 5.53 -10.88 1.09
C ILE A 3 5.29 -9.75 0.11
N VAL A 4 4.51 -10.01 -0.92
CA VAL A 4 3.98 -8.98 -1.81
C VAL A 4 2.48 -8.86 -1.57
N VAL A 5 2.00 -7.63 -1.48
CA VAL A 5 0.59 -7.33 -1.23
C VAL A 5 0.05 -6.58 -2.43
N ARG A 6 -1.07 -7.02 -2.97
CA ARG A 6 -1.72 -6.39 -4.12
C ARG A 6 -3.08 -5.89 -3.71
N TYR A 7 -3.31 -4.59 -3.95
CA TYR A 7 -4.59 -3.94 -3.64
C TYR A 7 -5.26 -3.48 -4.91
N GLU A 8 -6.58 -3.62 -4.96
CA GLU A 8 -7.40 -3.07 -6.03
C GLU A 8 -8.39 -2.09 -5.41
N PRO A 9 -8.16 -0.77 -5.52
CA PRO A 9 -9.13 0.20 -5.04
C PRO A 9 -10.45 0.08 -5.78
N VAL A 10 -11.55 0.44 -5.13
CA VAL A 10 -12.85 0.43 -5.82
C VAL A 10 -12.83 1.43 -6.97
N PRO A 11 -13.64 1.20 -8.02
CA PRO A 11 -13.61 2.09 -9.20
C PRO A 11 -13.93 3.55 -8.90
N SER A 12 -14.63 3.82 -7.80
CA SER A 12 -14.93 5.20 -7.40
C SER A 12 -13.74 5.93 -6.78
N SER A 13 -12.68 5.22 -6.43
CA SER A 13 -11.48 5.83 -5.86
C SER A 13 -10.74 6.62 -6.94
N THR A 14 -10.19 7.75 -6.55
CA THR A 14 -9.52 8.65 -7.50
C THR A 14 -8.03 8.76 -7.18
N ILE A 15 -7.28 9.22 -8.19
CA ILE A 15 -5.87 9.53 -8.00
C ILE A 15 -5.70 10.61 -6.95
N GLU A 16 -6.61 11.57 -6.91
CA GLU A 16 -6.57 12.65 -5.92
C GLU A 16 -6.69 12.12 -4.50
N GLN A 17 -7.55 11.13 -4.28
CA GLN A 17 -7.66 10.49 -2.96
C GLN A 17 -6.37 9.78 -2.58
N TYR A 18 -5.78 9.07 -3.53
CA TYR A 18 -4.51 8.39 -3.31
C TYR A 18 -3.40 9.39 -2.96
N ASP A 19 -3.30 10.47 -3.74
CA ASP A 19 -2.28 11.50 -3.53
C ASP A 19 -2.45 12.15 -2.15
N GLU A 20 -3.69 12.38 -1.73
CA GLU A 20 -3.96 12.96 -0.41
C GLU A 20 -3.49 12.03 0.71
N ILE A 21 -3.70 10.72 0.56
CA ILE A 21 -3.24 9.75 1.55
C ILE A 21 -1.71 9.75 1.62
N MET A 22 -1.04 9.77 0.49
CA MET A 22 0.42 9.79 0.47
C MET A 22 0.96 11.05 1.14
N ARG A 23 0.34 12.20 0.89
CA ARG A 23 0.72 13.46 1.51
C ARG A 23 0.57 13.39 3.03
N ARG A 24 -0.55 12.85 3.52
CA ARG A 24 -0.80 12.73 4.95
C ARG A 24 0.15 11.75 5.62
N LEU A 25 0.48 10.66 4.95
CA LEU A 25 1.44 9.69 5.47
C LEU A 25 2.83 10.31 5.62
N GLU A 26 3.26 11.11 4.65
CA GLU A 26 4.53 11.83 4.75
C GLU A 26 4.53 12.78 5.94
N GLN A 27 3.44 13.52 6.11
CA GLN A 27 3.33 14.50 7.19
C GLN A 27 3.24 13.86 8.56
N SER A 28 2.64 12.67 8.65
CA SER A 28 2.43 11.99 9.93
C SER A 28 3.69 11.32 10.47
N GLY A 29 4.67 11.08 9.60
CA GLY A 29 5.87 10.34 9.99
C GLY A 29 5.65 8.83 10.08
N GLU A 30 4.53 8.34 9.59
CA GLU A 30 4.25 6.89 9.60
C GLU A 30 5.07 6.13 8.57
N MET A 31 5.62 6.81 7.58
CA MET A 31 6.44 6.19 6.55
C MET A 31 7.88 6.70 6.62
N PRO A 32 8.87 5.82 6.41
CA PRO A 32 8.73 4.38 6.19
C PRO A 32 8.37 3.65 7.48
N ALA A 33 7.48 2.68 7.35
CA ALA A 33 7.08 1.86 8.49
C ALA A 33 8.03 0.69 8.69
N ASP A 34 8.02 0.14 9.89
CA ASP A 34 8.86 -1.01 10.21
C ASP A 34 8.47 -2.21 9.35
N GLY A 35 9.45 -2.79 8.67
CA GLY A 35 9.22 -3.91 7.75
C GLY A 35 8.80 -3.52 6.35
N PHE A 36 8.57 -2.23 6.10
CA PHE A 36 8.22 -1.74 4.78
C PHE A 36 9.43 -1.79 3.85
N ASP A 37 9.24 -2.34 2.65
CA ASP A 37 10.30 -2.40 1.64
C ASP A 37 10.05 -1.38 0.53
N TYR A 38 8.97 -1.55 -0.23
CA TYR A 38 8.61 -0.54 -1.22
C TYR A 38 7.11 -0.61 -1.54
N HIS A 39 6.65 0.44 -2.19
CA HIS A 39 5.26 0.64 -2.58
C HIS A 39 5.27 1.20 -4.00
N VAL A 40 4.43 0.64 -4.86
CA VAL A 40 4.27 1.15 -6.21
C VAL A 40 2.77 1.25 -6.54
N ALA A 41 2.37 2.40 -7.08
CA ALA A 41 1.02 2.61 -7.59
C ALA A 41 1.11 2.78 -9.09
N PHE A 42 0.17 2.17 -9.81
CA PHE A 42 0.19 2.21 -11.26
C PHE A 42 -1.23 2.14 -11.81
N LEU A 43 -1.37 2.51 -13.08
CA LEU A 43 -2.68 2.53 -13.72
C LEU A 43 -2.78 1.38 -14.72
N SER A 44 -3.93 0.73 -14.72
CA SER A 44 -4.31 -0.28 -15.71
C SER A 44 -5.74 0.00 -16.13
N ASP A 45 -5.95 0.33 -17.40
CA ASP A 45 -7.27 0.70 -17.92
C ASP A 45 -7.95 1.78 -17.08
N ASP A 46 -7.18 2.82 -16.74
CA ASP A 46 -7.61 3.95 -15.91
C ASP A 46 -7.96 3.57 -14.46
N GLN A 47 -7.68 2.34 -14.07
CA GLN A 47 -7.88 1.90 -12.70
C GLN A 47 -6.57 1.95 -11.94
N LEU A 48 -6.60 2.55 -10.74
CA LEU A 48 -5.42 2.62 -9.88
C LEU A 48 -5.21 1.28 -9.17
N LEU A 49 -4.01 0.76 -9.28
CA LEU A 49 -3.60 -0.47 -8.60
C LEU A 49 -2.38 -0.18 -7.75
N VAL A 50 -2.23 -0.94 -6.68
CA VAL A 50 -1.11 -0.76 -5.75
C VAL A 50 -0.50 -2.11 -5.42
N SER A 51 0.82 -2.16 -5.42
CA SER A 51 1.56 -3.33 -4.93
C SER A 51 2.61 -2.87 -3.92
N GLU A 52 2.78 -3.67 -2.87
CA GLU A 52 3.75 -3.36 -1.81
C GLU A 52 4.53 -4.62 -1.47
N VAL A 53 5.76 -4.42 -1.00
CA VAL A 53 6.56 -5.51 -0.45
C VAL A 53 6.87 -5.19 1.00
N TRP A 54 6.67 -6.18 1.86
CA TRP A 54 6.88 -6.10 3.31
C TRP A 54 7.70 -7.27 3.79
N ASP A 55 8.40 -7.10 4.90
CA ASP A 55 9.18 -8.20 5.49
C ASP A 55 8.29 -9.29 6.05
N SER A 56 7.13 -8.94 6.61
CA SER A 56 6.21 -9.91 7.19
C SER A 56 4.77 -9.42 7.19
N VAL A 57 3.83 -10.36 7.29
CA VAL A 57 2.40 -10.07 7.39
C VAL A 57 2.11 -9.27 8.66
N GLU A 58 2.75 -9.63 9.76
CA GLU A 58 2.53 -8.98 11.05
C GLU A 58 2.86 -7.50 11.00
N GLN A 59 3.95 -7.14 10.34
CA GLN A 59 4.34 -5.74 10.19
C GLN A 59 3.38 -4.97 9.30
N LEU A 60 2.93 -5.60 8.22
CA LEU A 60 1.90 -5.02 7.36
C LEU A 60 0.61 -4.76 8.15
N GLN A 61 0.17 -5.73 8.92
CA GLN A 61 -1.07 -5.59 9.69
C GLN A 61 -0.96 -4.48 10.74
N ALA A 62 0.18 -4.39 11.41
CA ALA A 62 0.40 -3.34 12.41
C ALA A 62 0.34 -1.95 11.75
N PHE A 63 0.92 -1.81 10.58
CA PHE A 63 0.86 -0.55 9.84
C PHE A 63 -0.58 -0.23 9.41
N ASN A 64 -1.29 -1.21 8.88
CA ASN A 64 -2.66 -1.01 8.42
C ASN A 64 -3.57 -0.54 9.55
N GLU A 65 -3.41 -1.08 10.75
CA GLU A 65 -4.19 -0.64 11.91
C GLU A 65 -3.95 0.84 12.22
N ARG A 66 -2.70 1.29 12.08
CA ARG A 66 -2.36 2.69 12.34
C ARG A 66 -2.95 3.65 11.30
N ILE A 67 -3.06 3.22 10.05
CA ILE A 67 -3.53 4.11 8.98
C ILE A 67 -5.03 3.97 8.68
N MET A 68 -5.73 3.02 9.29
CA MET A 68 -7.16 2.85 9.06
C MET A 68 -7.97 4.14 9.26
N PRO A 69 -7.74 4.91 10.35
CA PRO A 69 -8.48 6.17 10.49
C PRO A 69 -8.20 7.17 9.36
N LEU A 70 -6.97 7.17 8.86
CA LEU A 70 -6.59 8.05 7.75
C LEU A 70 -7.31 7.65 6.46
N LEU A 71 -7.37 6.36 6.17
CA LEU A 71 -8.07 5.86 4.99
C LEU A 71 -9.56 6.18 5.05
N ALA A 72 -10.16 6.02 6.23
CA ALA A 72 -11.58 6.33 6.43
C ALA A 72 -11.84 7.82 6.24
N ASP A 73 -10.93 8.67 6.72
CA ASP A 73 -11.08 10.11 6.63
C ASP A 73 -11.04 10.62 5.19
N VAL A 74 -10.23 9.99 4.35
CA VAL A 74 -10.12 10.33 2.93
C VAL A 74 -11.15 9.58 2.08
N ALA A 75 -11.83 8.61 2.69
CA ALA A 75 -12.80 7.74 2.02
C ALA A 75 -12.21 6.91 0.88
N LEU A 76 -10.93 6.57 1.00
CA LEU A 76 -10.31 5.66 0.04
C LEU A 76 -10.60 4.23 0.45
N GLU A 77 -11.15 3.46 -0.49
CA GLU A 77 -11.47 2.07 -0.27
C GLU A 77 -10.80 1.22 -1.36
N HIS A 78 -10.63 -0.05 -1.07
CA HIS A 78 -10.22 -1.02 -2.08
C HIS A 78 -11.24 -2.15 -2.12
N SER A 79 -11.38 -2.79 -3.28
CA SER A 79 -12.35 -3.86 -3.45
C SER A 79 -11.81 -5.16 -2.86
N GLY A 80 -12.62 -5.77 -1.98
CA GLY A 80 -12.28 -7.06 -1.40
C GLY A 80 -11.04 -7.01 -0.52
N ARG A 81 -10.49 -8.18 -0.27
CA ARG A 81 -9.27 -8.33 0.51
C ARG A 81 -8.05 -8.21 -0.39
N PRO A 82 -6.97 -7.62 0.09
CA PRO A 82 -5.73 -7.63 -0.69
C PRO A 82 -5.19 -9.06 -0.82
N ASP A 83 -4.55 -9.33 -1.95
CA ASP A 83 -3.83 -10.59 -2.13
C ASP A 83 -2.49 -10.48 -1.41
N ILE A 84 -2.20 -11.44 -0.54
CA ILE A 84 -0.93 -11.53 0.18
C ILE A 84 -0.23 -12.79 -0.30
N LEU A 85 0.91 -12.60 -0.96
CA LEU A 85 1.63 -13.68 -1.61
C LEU A 85 3.07 -13.72 -1.11
N HIS A 86 3.64 -14.91 -1.02
CA HIS A 86 5.05 -15.04 -0.63
C HIS A 86 5.95 -14.68 -1.79
N VAL A 87 6.97 -13.88 -1.51
CA VAL A 87 7.95 -13.51 -2.52
C VAL A 87 8.88 -14.71 -2.74
N HIS A 88 9.11 -15.03 -4.02
CA HIS A 88 10.07 -16.06 -4.40
C HIS A 88 11.44 -15.44 -4.64
N ASN A 89 11.47 -14.30 -5.34
CA ASN A 89 12.73 -13.64 -5.66
C ASN A 89 12.49 -12.16 -5.94
N ILE A 90 13.42 -11.32 -5.51
CA ILE A 90 13.42 -9.89 -5.81
C ILE A 90 14.79 -9.54 -6.37
N VAL A 91 14.78 -8.87 -7.52
CA VAL A 91 16.01 -8.34 -8.11
C VAL A 91 15.93 -6.83 -8.05
N ARG A 92 16.93 -6.21 -7.44
CA ARG A 92 16.97 -4.76 -7.27
C ARG A 92 18.18 -4.18 -7.97
N ARG A 93 18.04 -2.91 -8.38
CA ARG A 93 19.20 -2.18 -8.87
C ARG A 93 20.12 -1.90 -7.68
N GLU A 94 21.38 -2.17 -7.85
CA GLU A 94 22.39 -1.79 -6.86
C GLU A 94 22.68 -0.30 -6.96
N ARG A 95 23.06 0.27 -5.83
CA ARG A 95 23.41 1.68 -5.75
C ARG A 95 24.79 1.86 -5.18
#